data_bd0febe7fab0484d17044528fa434906
#
_entry.id   bd0febe7fab0484d17044528fa434906
#
_cell.length_a   1.000
_cell.length_b   1.000
_cell.length_c   1.000
_cell.angle_alpha   90.00
_cell.angle_beta   90.00
_cell.angle_gamma   90.00
#
_symmetry.space_group_name_H-M   'P 1'
#
loop_
_entity.id
_entity.type
_entity.pdbx_description
1 polymer ?
#
loop_
_entity_poly.entity_id
_entity_poly.type
_entity_poly.pdbx_seq_one_letter_code
_entity_poly.pdbx_strand_id
1 'polypeptide(L)'
;MNAQKHKLKRAERRRYRVRKAIYGTPLKPRLSVNRSNLHISAQLIDDLNGVTLAAATSVGKGSGLKHGGNVAAAKAVGTKLAEAAKAKGITVASFDRGAFRFHGRIAALAVAATEAGLVCTDLDSMKAKASAPKPEAPAKPEAKPKGDGKPKEAKPKGEFAMKEKKKPEGDKK
;
A
#
# COMPACT_ATOMS: atom_id res chain seq x y z
N MET A 1 -15.87 -7.53 -12.54
CA MET A 1 -15.44 -7.27 -11.14
C MET A 1 -14.74 -5.93 -11.03
N ASN A 2 -14.98 -5.17 -9.94
CA ASN A 2 -14.42 -3.83 -9.77
C ASN A 2 -12.92 -3.89 -9.39
N ALA A 3 -12.05 -3.20 -10.14
CA ALA A 3 -10.59 -3.17 -9.94
C ALA A 3 -10.19 -2.68 -8.53
N GLN A 4 -10.98 -1.79 -7.91
CA GLN A 4 -10.74 -1.34 -6.55
C GLN A 4 -10.93 -2.45 -5.51
N LYS A 5 -11.98 -3.29 -5.65
CA LYS A 5 -12.20 -4.45 -4.76
C LYS A 5 -11.01 -5.42 -4.82
N HIS A 6 -10.42 -5.63 -6.01
CA HIS A 6 -9.21 -6.46 -6.15
C HIS A 6 -7.99 -5.86 -5.44
N LYS A 7 -7.80 -4.53 -5.51
CA LYS A 7 -6.69 -3.85 -4.80
C LYS A 7 -6.84 -4.00 -3.28
N LEU A 8 -8.05 -3.82 -2.74
CA LEU A 8 -8.33 -3.97 -1.31
C LEU A 8 -8.09 -5.40 -0.84
N LYS A 9 -8.63 -6.42 -1.52
CA LYS A 9 -8.38 -7.83 -1.19
C LYS A 9 -6.89 -8.21 -1.24
N ARG A 10 -6.12 -7.66 -2.19
CA ARG A 10 -4.66 -7.87 -2.25
C ARG A 10 -3.94 -7.21 -1.06
N ALA A 11 -4.36 -6.01 -0.65
CA ALA A 11 -3.79 -5.33 0.52
C ALA A 11 -4.10 -6.10 1.81
N GLU A 12 -5.33 -6.56 1.97
CA GLU A 12 -5.79 -7.37 3.09
C GLU A 12 -4.98 -8.69 3.20
N ARG A 13 -4.84 -9.46 2.12
CA ARG A 13 -4.02 -10.68 2.08
C ARG A 13 -2.56 -10.42 2.48
N ARG A 14 -1.98 -9.28 2.05
CA ARG A 14 -0.62 -8.89 2.47
C ARG A 14 -0.55 -8.59 3.96
N ARG A 15 -1.56 -7.90 4.52
CA ARG A 15 -1.64 -7.60 5.95
C ARG A 15 -1.70 -8.88 6.77
N TYR A 16 -2.58 -9.82 6.42
CA TYR A 16 -2.68 -11.12 7.10
C TYR A 16 -1.35 -11.89 7.05
N ARG A 17 -0.69 -11.94 5.89
CA ARG A 17 0.60 -12.62 5.75
C ARG A 17 1.68 -12.04 6.66
N VAL A 18 1.74 -10.73 6.80
CA VAL A 18 2.71 -10.06 7.67
C VAL A 18 2.37 -10.31 9.13
N ARG A 19 1.11 -10.11 9.52
CA ARG A 19 0.67 -10.27 10.91
C ARG A 19 0.69 -11.68 11.43
N LYS A 20 0.65 -12.69 10.58
CA LYS A 20 0.76 -14.11 11.03
C LYS A 20 2.02 -14.38 11.84
N ALA A 21 3.11 -13.66 11.57
CA ALA A 21 4.40 -13.83 12.26
C ALA A 21 4.69 -12.74 13.31
N ILE A 22 3.79 -11.75 13.48
CA ILE A 22 4.03 -10.59 14.34
C ILE A 22 2.91 -10.48 15.36
N TYR A 23 3.30 -10.54 16.63
CA TYR A 23 2.41 -10.40 17.78
C TYR A 23 3.02 -9.43 18.80
N GLY A 24 2.22 -8.54 19.36
CA GLY A 24 2.64 -7.57 20.36
C GLY A 24 2.44 -8.09 21.78
N THR A 25 3.47 -7.98 22.59
CA THR A 25 3.41 -8.26 24.03
C THR A 25 3.74 -7.01 24.83
N PRO A 26 3.46 -6.94 26.14
CA PRO A 26 3.83 -5.78 26.95
C PRO A 26 5.33 -5.44 26.90
N LEU A 27 6.19 -6.45 26.87
CA LEU A 27 7.66 -6.29 26.80
C LEU A 27 8.15 -5.96 25.39
N LYS A 28 7.44 -6.46 24.36
CA LYS A 28 7.79 -6.26 22.95
C LYS A 28 6.51 -5.91 22.16
N PRO A 29 5.99 -4.70 22.27
CA PRO A 29 4.78 -4.30 21.60
C PRO A 29 4.92 -4.27 20.08
N ARG A 30 3.81 -4.42 19.38
CA ARG A 30 3.76 -4.35 17.95
C ARG A 30 3.68 -2.90 17.48
N LEU A 31 4.70 -2.44 16.74
CA LEU A 31 4.72 -1.14 16.09
C LEU A 31 3.92 -1.21 14.80
N SER A 32 2.67 -0.75 14.84
CA SER A 32 1.78 -0.69 13.68
C SER A 32 1.89 0.67 12.99
N VAL A 33 2.13 0.67 11.67
CA VAL A 33 2.26 1.88 10.88
C VAL A 33 1.07 2.02 9.93
N ASN A 34 0.44 3.18 9.96
CA ASN A 34 -0.60 3.57 9.01
C ASN A 34 -0.14 4.75 8.14
N ARG A 35 -0.40 4.67 6.85
CA ARG A 35 0.03 5.67 5.86
C ARG A 35 -1.13 6.04 4.95
N SER A 36 -1.48 7.30 4.94
CA SER A 36 -2.36 7.90 3.94
C SER A 36 -1.56 8.71 2.90
N ASN A 37 -2.25 9.38 2.00
CA ASN A 37 -1.61 10.30 1.06
C ASN A 37 -1.05 11.54 1.77
N LEU A 38 -1.78 12.09 2.74
CA LEU A 38 -1.49 13.35 3.41
C LEU A 38 -0.77 13.15 4.75
N HIS A 39 -0.92 12.01 5.41
CA HIS A 39 -0.44 11.80 6.78
C HIS A 39 0.17 10.41 6.98
N ILE A 40 0.99 10.31 8.02
CA ILE A 40 1.53 9.06 8.55
C ILE A 40 1.31 9.01 10.06
N SER A 41 1.00 7.84 10.58
CA SER A 41 0.85 7.58 12.01
C SER A 41 1.46 6.24 12.38
N ALA A 42 1.90 6.12 13.63
CA ALA A 42 2.44 4.89 14.17
C ALA A 42 1.93 4.69 15.60
N GLN A 43 1.73 3.44 15.99
CA GLN A 43 1.21 3.04 17.30
C GLN A 43 1.98 1.83 17.81
N LEU A 44 2.28 1.82 19.11
CA LEU A 44 2.76 0.65 19.83
C LEU A 44 1.57 -0.03 20.51
N ILE A 45 1.28 -1.24 20.08
CA ILE A 45 0.10 -1.99 20.49
C ILE A 45 0.53 -3.24 21.24
N ASP A 46 -0.05 -3.43 22.40
CA ASP A 46 -0.03 -4.70 23.13
C ASP A 46 -1.27 -5.51 22.71
N ASP A 47 -1.04 -6.60 21.99
CA ASP A 47 -2.12 -7.45 21.48
C ASP A 47 -2.67 -8.39 22.55
N LEU A 48 -1.93 -8.65 23.66
CA LEU A 48 -2.41 -9.46 24.77
C LEU A 48 -3.51 -8.75 25.55
N ASN A 49 -3.27 -7.49 25.91
CA ASN A 49 -4.20 -6.69 26.70
C ASN A 49 -5.13 -5.84 25.81
N GLY A 50 -4.90 -5.80 24.51
CA GLY A 50 -5.69 -4.98 23.56
C GLY A 50 -5.48 -3.48 23.74
N VAL A 51 -4.35 -3.03 24.31
CA VAL A 51 -4.08 -1.64 24.68
C VAL A 51 -3.04 -1.01 23.76
N THR A 52 -3.25 0.26 23.39
CA THR A 52 -2.25 1.07 22.71
C THR A 52 -1.35 1.75 23.76
N LEU A 53 -0.08 1.35 23.81
CA LEU A 53 0.88 1.85 24.78
C LEU A 53 1.38 3.26 24.43
N ALA A 54 1.72 3.51 23.17
CA ALA A 54 2.16 4.81 22.69
C ALA A 54 1.66 5.04 21.26
N ALA A 55 1.45 6.31 20.89
CA ALA A 55 1.03 6.69 19.55
C ALA A 55 1.70 8.00 19.15
N ALA A 56 2.04 8.12 17.85
CA ALA A 56 2.52 9.35 17.24
C ALA A 56 1.90 9.52 15.86
N THR A 57 1.58 10.77 15.51
CA THR A 57 0.96 11.10 14.22
C THR A 57 1.53 12.39 13.65
N SER A 58 1.50 12.51 12.32
CA SER A 58 1.80 13.76 11.61
C SER A 58 0.57 14.67 11.49
N VAL A 59 -0.59 14.26 11.98
CA VAL A 59 -1.83 15.07 12.00
C VAL A 59 -1.80 16.04 13.17
N GLY A 60 -2.32 17.25 12.95
CA GLY A 60 -2.54 18.25 13.98
C GLY A 60 -1.52 19.38 14.03
N LYS A 61 -1.95 20.51 14.61
CA LYS A 61 -1.16 21.74 14.73
C LYS A 61 0.12 21.57 15.56
N GLY A 62 0.12 20.61 16.51
CA GLY A 62 1.29 20.28 17.37
C GLY A 62 2.37 19.43 16.68
N SER A 63 2.19 19.02 15.43
CA SER A 63 3.22 18.27 14.72
C SER A 63 4.39 19.14 14.27
N GLY A 64 4.20 20.46 14.10
CA GLY A 64 5.22 21.40 13.61
C GLY A 64 5.64 21.18 12.15
N LEU A 65 4.88 20.36 11.39
CA LEU A 65 5.24 19.93 10.06
C LEU A 65 4.43 20.69 9.00
N LYS A 66 5.10 21.30 8.01
CA LYS A 66 4.42 21.91 6.86
C LYS A 66 3.61 20.90 6.03
N HIS A 67 4.12 19.66 5.92
CA HIS A 67 3.47 18.57 5.19
C HIS A 67 3.57 17.26 5.98
N GLY A 68 2.41 16.67 6.33
CA GLY A 68 2.35 15.42 7.11
C GLY A 68 2.64 14.14 6.31
N GLY A 69 2.69 14.21 4.97
CA GLY A 69 2.79 13.05 4.08
C GLY A 69 4.17 12.81 3.45
N ASN A 70 5.21 13.53 3.86
CA ASN A 70 6.55 13.40 3.29
C ASN A 70 7.48 12.51 4.15
N VAL A 71 8.72 12.30 3.70
CA VAL A 71 9.72 11.50 4.39
C VAL A 71 10.19 12.18 5.70
N ALA A 72 10.28 13.52 5.70
CA ALA A 72 10.63 14.28 6.90
C ALA A 72 9.58 14.09 8.00
N ALA A 73 8.29 14.13 7.65
CA ALA A 73 7.20 13.85 8.58
C ALA A 73 7.27 12.41 9.13
N ALA A 74 7.63 11.43 8.29
CA ALA A 74 7.80 10.06 8.73
C ALA A 74 8.93 9.91 9.74
N LYS A 75 10.07 10.58 9.53
CA LYS A 75 11.18 10.63 10.50
C LYS A 75 10.74 11.27 11.83
N ALA A 76 10.09 12.44 11.77
CA ALA A 76 9.60 13.13 12.96
C ALA A 76 8.59 12.31 13.77
N VAL A 77 7.70 11.55 13.10
CA VAL A 77 6.78 10.62 13.77
C VAL A 77 7.55 9.46 14.41
N GLY A 78 8.59 8.95 13.75
CA GLY A 78 9.45 7.89 14.30
C GLY A 78 10.15 8.32 15.58
N THR A 79 10.76 9.51 15.59
CA THR A 79 11.44 10.07 16.80
C THR A 79 10.45 10.31 17.93
N LYS A 80 9.32 10.98 17.67
CA LYS A 80 8.28 11.22 18.68
C LYS A 80 7.73 9.92 19.28
N LEU A 81 7.55 8.87 18.46
CA LEU A 81 7.11 7.57 18.96
C LEU A 81 8.15 6.93 19.88
N ALA A 82 9.44 7.01 19.51
CA ALA A 82 10.50 6.45 20.31
C ALA A 82 10.66 7.18 21.65
N GLU A 83 10.50 8.50 21.68
CA GLU A 83 10.45 9.30 22.91
C GLU A 83 9.31 8.87 23.83
N ALA A 84 8.10 8.75 23.27
CA ALA A 84 6.94 8.27 24.00
C ALA A 84 7.08 6.81 24.50
N ALA A 85 7.79 5.96 23.75
CA ALA A 85 8.11 4.60 24.12
C ALA A 85 9.12 4.56 25.29
N LYS A 86 10.16 5.37 25.20
CA LYS A 86 11.17 5.51 26.29
C LYS A 86 10.55 5.98 27.60
N ALA A 87 9.64 6.95 27.56
CA ALA A 87 8.91 7.43 28.73
C ALA A 87 8.11 6.31 29.44
N LYS A 88 7.79 5.22 28.72
CA LYS A 88 7.11 4.01 29.24
C LYS A 88 8.05 2.83 29.45
N GLY A 89 9.36 3.01 29.33
CA GLY A 89 10.35 1.96 29.51
C GLY A 89 10.40 0.94 28.38
N ILE A 90 9.80 1.23 27.21
CA ILE A 90 9.75 0.32 26.06
C ILE A 90 10.98 0.57 25.19
N THR A 91 11.88 -0.43 25.11
CA THR A 91 13.11 -0.36 24.32
C THR A 91 13.07 -1.17 23.03
N VAL A 92 12.20 -2.19 22.95
CA VAL A 92 12.13 -3.11 21.82
C VAL A 92 10.69 -3.17 21.28
N ALA A 93 10.53 -3.21 19.96
CA ALA A 93 9.23 -3.35 19.31
C ALA A 93 9.28 -4.30 18.11
N SER A 94 8.18 -5.01 17.84
CA SER A 94 8.00 -5.81 16.63
C SER A 94 7.43 -4.95 15.52
N PHE A 95 8.16 -4.77 14.41
CA PHE A 95 7.75 -3.86 13.34
C PHE A 95 6.71 -4.47 12.41
N ASP A 96 5.47 -3.95 12.45
CA ASP A 96 4.38 -4.33 11.52
C ASP A 96 4.24 -3.28 10.40
N ARG A 97 4.80 -3.58 9.23
CA ARG A 97 4.64 -2.75 8.03
C ARG A 97 3.24 -2.85 7.40
N GLY A 98 2.38 -3.75 7.86
CA GLY A 98 1.06 -4.00 7.30
C GLY A 98 1.11 -4.42 5.82
N ALA A 99 0.25 -3.80 5.01
CA ALA A 99 0.19 -4.07 3.57
C ALA A 99 1.26 -3.31 2.75
N PHE A 100 2.01 -2.39 3.37
CA PHE A 100 2.97 -1.54 2.68
C PHE A 100 4.29 -2.27 2.43
N ARG A 101 5.05 -1.83 1.42
CA ARG A 101 6.44 -2.25 1.23
C ARG A 101 7.34 -1.53 2.23
N PHE A 102 8.40 -2.17 2.69
CA PHE A 102 9.44 -1.53 3.50
C PHE A 102 10.31 -0.65 2.58
N HIS A 103 9.83 0.57 2.33
CA HIS A 103 10.44 1.51 1.40
C HIS A 103 9.95 2.94 1.69
N GLY A 104 10.77 3.96 1.35
CA GLY A 104 10.43 5.37 1.46
C GLY A 104 9.98 5.76 2.87
N ARG A 105 8.79 6.34 3.04
CA ARG A 105 8.25 6.82 4.31
C ARG A 105 8.20 5.76 5.41
N ILE A 106 7.85 4.53 5.07
CA ILE A 106 7.77 3.43 6.04
C ILE A 106 9.16 3.06 6.57
N ALA A 107 10.15 2.94 5.68
CA ALA A 107 11.53 2.68 6.07
C ALA A 107 12.12 3.85 6.87
N ALA A 108 11.86 5.10 6.45
CA ALA A 108 12.36 6.29 7.14
C ALA A 108 11.83 6.41 8.58
N LEU A 109 10.54 6.06 8.80
CA LEU A 109 9.96 6.04 10.15
C LEU A 109 10.64 4.97 11.01
N ALA A 110 10.82 3.76 10.51
CA ALA A 110 11.43 2.67 11.25
C ALA A 110 12.90 2.96 11.60
N VAL A 111 13.66 3.50 10.65
CA VAL A 111 15.05 3.90 10.87
C VAL A 111 15.14 5.00 11.94
N ALA A 112 14.34 6.07 11.81
CA ALA A 112 14.34 7.16 12.78
C ALA A 112 13.90 6.71 14.19
N ALA A 113 12.96 5.77 14.30
CA ALA A 113 12.59 5.20 15.58
C ALA A 113 13.74 4.40 16.22
N THR A 114 14.51 3.67 15.40
CA THR A 114 15.67 2.90 15.88
C THR A 114 16.82 3.81 16.28
N GLU A 115 17.11 4.85 15.49
CA GLU A 115 18.12 5.88 15.81
C GLU A 115 17.78 6.62 17.12
N ALA A 116 16.49 6.85 17.38
CA ALA A 116 16.00 7.43 18.61
C ALA A 116 15.97 6.44 19.80
N GLY A 117 16.34 5.17 19.62
CA GLY A 117 16.53 4.16 20.66
C GLY A 117 15.39 3.18 20.87
N LEU A 118 14.37 3.15 19.99
CA LEU A 118 13.38 2.09 19.95
C LEU A 118 13.82 1.01 18.97
N VAL A 119 14.42 -0.07 19.45
CA VAL A 119 14.94 -1.16 18.62
C VAL A 119 13.78 -1.89 17.94
N CYS A 120 13.68 -1.72 16.63
CA CYS A 120 12.68 -2.42 15.83
C CYS A 120 13.25 -3.74 15.32
N THR A 121 12.67 -4.86 15.71
CA THR A 121 13.09 -6.18 15.22
C THR A 121 12.79 -6.37 13.74
N ASP A 122 13.59 -7.22 13.09
CA ASP A 122 13.48 -7.59 11.67
C ASP A 122 13.84 -6.48 10.65
N LEU A 123 14.37 -5.32 11.10
CA LEU A 123 14.73 -4.25 10.18
C LEU A 123 15.85 -4.64 9.21
N ASP A 124 16.84 -5.40 9.66
CA ASP A 124 17.98 -5.78 8.84
C ASP A 124 17.57 -6.77 7.74
N SER A 125 16.72 -7.73 8.08
CA SER A 125 16.13 -8.63 7.09
C SER A 125 15.22 -7.90 6.08
N MET A 126 14.51 -6.85 6.52
CA MET A 126 13.67 -6.03 5.67
C MET A 126 14.50 -5.07 4.80
N LYS A 127 15.60 -4.52 5.32
CA LYS A 127 16.56 -3.70 4.55
C LYS A 127 17.21 -4.54 3.45
N ALA A 128 17.68 -5.74 3.77
CA ALA A 128 18.27 -6.65 2.81
C ALA A 128 17.30 -7.01 1.67
N LYS A 129 16.04 -7.30 1.99
CA LYS A 129 14.97 -7.56 0.99
C LYS A 129 14.59 -6.32 0.16
N ALA A 130 14.73 -5.13 0.71
CA ALA A 130 14.43 -3.88 0.01
C ALA A 130 15.55 -3.47 -0.96
N SER A 131 16.80 -3.78 -0.63
CA SER A 131 17.99 -3.51 -1.44
C SER A 131 18.29 -4.60 -2.47
N ALA A 132 17.69 -5.80 -2.35
CA ALA A 132 17.86 -6.84 -3.33
C ALA A 132 17.45 -6.37 -4.73
N PRO A 133 18.28 -6.58 -5.77
CA PRO A 133 17.94 -6.21 -7.14
C PRO A 133 16.62 -6.94 -7.49
N LYS A 134 15.68 -6.20 -8.06
CA LYS A 134 14.44 -6.76 -8.57
C LYS A 134 14.83 -7.84 -9.57
N PRO A 135 14.36 -9.11 -9.43
CA PRO A 135 14.59 -10.10 -10.48
C PRO A 135 14.08 -9.51 -11.78
N GLU A 136 14.95 -9.47 -12.78
CA GLU A 136 14.61 -9.00 -14.11
C GLU A 136 13.38 -9.77 -14.56
N ALA A 137 12.33 -9.03 -14.91
CA ALA A 137 11.16 -9.65 -15.50
C ALA A 137 11.64 -10.39 -16.76
N PRO A 138 11.23 -11.66 -16.99
CA PRO A 138 11.60 -12.36 -18.18
C PRO A 138 11.29 -11.44 -19.38
N ALA A 139 12.28 -11.25 -20.25
CA ALA A 139 12.17 -10.41 -21.43
C ALA A 139 10.86 -10.75 -22.13
N LYS A 140 10.04 -9.74 -22.39
CA LYS A 140 8.83 -9.93 -23.21
C LYS A 140 9.31 -10.61 -24.50
N PRO A 141 8.70 -11.75 -24.90
CA PRO A 141 9.03 -12.33 -26.17
C PRO A 141 8.85 -11.25 -27.24
N GLU A 142 9.91 -11.03 -28.02
CA GLU A 142 9.92 -10.08 -29.12
C GLU A 142 8.70 -10.32 -29.99
N ALA A 143 7.93 -9.27 -30.25
CA ALA A 143 6.77 -9.34 -31.11
C ALA A 143 7.23 -9.90 -32.47
N LYS A 144 6.70 -11.06 -32.86
CA LYS A 144 6.91 -11.64 -34.17
C LYS A 144 6.64 -10.56 -35.23
N PRO A 145 7.52 -10.41 -36.26
CA PRO A 145 7.29 -9.44 -37.31
C PRO A 145 5.93 -9.71 -37.94
N LYS A 146 5.13 -8.66 -38.05
CA LYS A 146 3.84 -8.74 -38.75
C LYS A 146 4.13 -9.14 -40.19
N GLY A 147 3.72 -10.33 -40.56
CA GLY A 147 3.80 -10.81 -41.92
C GLY A 147 3.06 -9.84 -42.86
N ASP A 148 3.69 -9.67 -44.02
CA ASP A 148 3.25 -8.80 -45.09
C ASP A 148 1.78 -9.05 -45.45
N GLY A 149 1.00 -7.98 -45.34
CA GLY A 149 -0.44 -7.99 -45.63
C GLY A 149 -0.69 -8.25 -47.12
N LYS A 150 -1.33 -9.36 -47.44
CA LYS A 150 -1.96 -9.58 -48.76
C LYS A 150 -2.97 -8.44 -49.01
N PRO A 151 -3.01 -7.86 -50.22
CA PRO A 151 -3.99 -6.85 -50.57
C PRO A 151 -5.40 -7.45 -50.47
N LYS A 152 -6.29 -6.81 -49.72
CA LYS A 152 -7.72 -7.15 -49.72
C LYS A 152 -8.34 -6.68 -51.00
N GLU A 153 -8.80 -7.63 -51.81
CA GLU A 153 -9.70 -7.38 -52.94
C GLU A 153 -10.95 -6.64 -52.48
N ALA A 154 -11.27 -5.55 -53.16
CA ALA A 154 -12.44 -4.74 -52.93
C ALA A 154 -13.69 -5.50 -53.35
N LYS A 155 -14.59 -5.79 -52.41
CA LYS A 155 -15.95 -6.30 -52.70
C LYS A 155 -16.81 -5.12 -53.20
N PRO A 156 -17.63 -5.33 -54.25
CA PRO A 156 -18.50 -4.29 -54.81
C PRO A 156 -19.63 -3.91 -53.83
N LYS A 157 -19.96 -2.63 -53.80
CA LYS A 157 -21.05 -2.06 -53.02
C LYS A 157 -22.39 -2.62 -53.53
N GLY A 158 -23.02 -3.44 -52.68
CA GLY A 158 -24.41 -3.83 -52.90
C GLY A 158 -25.37 -2.71 -52.50
N GLU A 159 -26.31 -2.41 -53.39
CA GLU A 159 -27.40 -1.44 -53.24
C GLU A 159 -28.25 -1.74 -52.00
N PHE A 160 -28.44 -0.73 -51.17
CA PHE A 160 -29.39 -0.78 -50.06
C PHE A 160 -30.80 -0.47 -50.60
N ALA A 161 -31.61 -1.49 -50.79
CA ALA A 161 -33.06 -1.34 -51.04
C ALA A 161 -33.74 -0.87 -49.73
N MET A 162 -34.34 0.33 -49.79
CA MET A 162 -35.22 0.87 -48.76
C MET A 162 -36.46 -0.02 -48.61
N LYS A 163 -36.63 -0.65 -47.45
CA LYS A 163 -37.91 -1.25 -47.04
C LYS A 163 -38.67 -0.21 -46.21
N GLU A 164 -39.74 0.31 -46.80
CA GLU A 164 -40.79 1.08 -46.16
C GLU A 164 -41.41 0.29 -45.01
N LYS A 165 -41.38 0.88 -43.80
CA LYS A 165 -42.15 0.36 -42.66
C LYS A 165 -43.57 0.92 -42.72
N LYS A 166 -44.54 0.10 -43.09
CA LYS A 166 -45.97 0.31 -42.90
C LYS A 166 -46.31 0.34 -41.41
N LYS A 167 -46.97 1.44 -41.01
CA LYS A 167 -47.60 1.64 -39.70
C LYS A 167 -48.88 0.76 -39.62
N PRO A 168 -49.17 0.09 -38.54
CA PRO A 168 -50.53 -0.34 -38.29
C PRO A 168 -51.31 0.72 -37.56
N GLU A 169 -52.40 1.13 -38.15
CA GLU A 169 -53.48 1.93 -37.61
C GLU A 169 -54.21 1.17 -36.51
N GLY A 170 -54.71 1.95 -35.54
CA GLY A 170 -55.38 1.42 -34.38
C GLY A 170 -56.77 0.89 -34.61
N ASP A 171 -57.26 0.17 -33.63
CA ASP A 171 -58.69 0.01 -33.43
C ASP A 171 -59.06 0.24 -31.97
N LYS A 172 -60.06 1.13 -31.87
CA LYS A 172 -60.81 1.41 -30.63
C LYS A 172 -61.81 0.33 -30.38
N LYS A 173 -61.83 -0.20 -29.17
CA LYS A 173 -63.11 -0.36 -28.44
C LYS A 173 -62.77 -0.55 -26.96
#